data_d6a26fc6bc75a7949590a7bedb64897d
#
_entry.id   d6a26fc6bc75a7949590a7bedb64897d
#
_cell.length_a   1.000
_cell.length_b   1.000
_cell.length_c   1.000
_cell.angle_alpha   90.00
_cell.angle_beta   90.00
_cell.angle_gamma   90.00
#
_symmetry.space_group_name_H-M   'P 1'
#
loop_
_entity.id
_entity.type
_entity.pdbx_description
1 polymer ?
#
loop_
_entity_poly.entity_id
_entity_poly.type
_entity_poly.pdbx_seq_one_letter_code
_entity_poly.pdbx_strand_id
1 'polypeptide(L)'
;KVADFGLARSLDTRDPDQQPLLTDYVATRWYRAPELLVECESYGNEIDMWSVGCIFGELLGRKVLFRGRNYIHQLQLIIETLGTPTNDDMSFIPLAARSSVRAMGKSTRPVNWKHTFPKASKGSLDLLSKMLQFDPRKRINVTDALKHPYLKEYHNPKHEPSCKNKFNFKFEARATSKS
;
A
#
# COMPACT_ATOMS: atom_id res chain seq x y z
N LYS A 1 -17.83 3.45 1.66
CA LYS A 1 -17.98 2.87 0.30
C LYS A 1 -16.75 3.27 -0.53
N VAL A 2 -16.26 2.36 -1.37
CA VAL A 2 -15.25 2.66 -2.38
C VAL A 2 -15.96 3.30 -3.59
N ALA A 3 -15.39 4.37 -4.14
CA ALA A 3 -15.92 5.10 -5.29
C ALA A 3 -14.77 5.57 -6.18
N ASP A 4 -15.10 6.02 -7.39
CA ASP A 4 -14.16 6.51 -8.38
C ASP A 4 -13.14 5.45 -8.84
N PHE A 5 -13.56 4.62 -9.79
CA PHE A 5 -12.73 3.56 -10.38
C PHE A 5 -11.90 4.04 -11.59
N GLY A 6 -11.82 5.36 -11.85
CA GLY A 6 -11.12 5.92 -13.01
C GLY A 6 -9.63 5.54 -13.09
N LEU A 7 -9.02 5.24 -11.95
CA LEU A 7 -7.63 4.80 -11.84
C LEU A 7 -7.46 3.30 -11.54
N ALA A 8 -8.56 2.55 -11.44
CA ALA A 8 -8.49 1.10 -11.20
C ALA A 8 -7.80 0.39 -12.37
N ARG A 9 -7.02 -0.64 -12.05
CA ARG A 9 -6.32 -1.49 -13.03
C ARG A 9 -6.50 -2.95 -12.67
N SER A 10 -6.51 -3.82 -13.69
CA SER A 10 -6.51 -5.26 -13.49
C SER A 10 -5.08 -5.75 -13.21
N LEU A 11 -4.95 -6.73 -12.31
CA LEU A 11 -3.70 -7.44 -12.06
C LEU A 11 -3.55 -8.69 -12.94
N ASP A 12 -4.34 -8.83 -14.02
CA ASP A 12 -4.20 -9.96 -14.94
C ASP A 12 -2.96 -9.76 -15.83
N THR A 13 -1.84 -10.33 -15.40
CA THR A 13 -0.52 -10.22 -16.00
C THR A 13 -0.35 -11.04 -17.30
N ARG A 14 -1.43 -11.67 -17.83
CA ARG A 14 -1.35 -12.47 -19.04
C ARG A 14 -1.36 -11.67 -20.33
N ASP A 15 -1.55 -10.38 -20.25
CA ASP A 15 -1.48 -9.48 -21.39
C ASP A 15 -0.25 -8.55 -21.22
N PRO A 16 0.86 -8.80 -21.95
CA PRO A 16 2.08 -8.00 -21.85
C PRO A 16 1.88 -6.53 -22.28
N ASP A 17 0.88 -6.25 -23.12
CA ASP A 17 0.57 -4.90 -23.59
C ASP A 17 -0.27 -4.09 -22.58
N GLN A 18 -0.75 -4.75 -21.53
CA GLN A 18 -1.55 -4.13 -20.45
C GLN A 18 -0.77 -4.03 -19.13
N GLN A 19 0.54 -4.01 -19.13
CA GLN A 19 1.27 -3.63 -17.93
C GLN A 19 0.88 -2.18 -17.57
N PRO A 20 0.18 -1.98 -16.46
CA PRO A 20 -0.25 -0.65 -16.06
C PRO A 20 0.99 0.11 -15.58
N LEU A 21 1.62 0.85 -16.47
CA LEU A 21 2.42 1.98 -16.07
C LEU A 21 1.46 2.91 -15.33
N LEU A 22 1.45 2.83 -14.01
CA LEU A 22 0.84 3.87 -13.17
C LEU A 22 1.62 5.15 -13.48
N THR A 23 1.14 5.88 -14.50
CA THR A 23 1.73 7.13 -14.93
C THR A 23 1.83 8.06 -13.72
N ASP A 24 3.00 8.60 -13.50
CA ASP A 24 3.42 9.38 -12.35
C ASP A 24 2.53 10.57 -11.96
N TYR A 25 1.62 10.95 -12.82
CA TYR A 25 0.93 12.24 -12.76
C TYR A 25 -0.51 12.21 -12.20
N VAL A 26 -1.11 11.03 -11.96
CA VAL A 26 -2.57 10.95 -11.85
C VAL A 26 -3.10 10.75 -10.42
N ALA A 27 -2.30 10.27 -9.47
CA ALA A 27 -2.75 10.06 -8.09
C ALA A 27 -1.82 10.69 -7.06
N THR A 28 -2.41 11.14 -5.95
CA THR A 28 -1.66 11.72 -4.82
C THR A 28 -0.63 10.72 -4.30
N ARG A 29 0.66 11.07 -4.38
CA ARG A 29 1.79 10.22 -3.94
C ARG A 29 1.78 9.87 -2.46
N TRP A 30 1.04 10.60 -1.63
CA TRP A 30 1.03 10.43 -0.17
C TRP A 30 0.53 9.06 0.31
N TYR A 31 -0.22 8.37 -0.55
CA TYR A 31 -0.80 7.05 -0.26
C TYR A 31 -0.14 5.93 -1.08
N ARG A 32 0.92 6.23 -1.84
CA ARG A 32 1.63 5.23 -2.65
C ARG A 32 2.49 4.32 -1.79
N ALA A 33 2.41 3.03 -2.06
CA ALA A 33 3.20 2.00 -1.41
C ALA A 33 4.70 2.10 -1.78
N PRO A 34 5.61 1.63 -0.90
CA PRO A 34 7.05 1.65 -1.14
C PRO A 34 7.46 1.03 -2.48
N GLU A 35 6.87 -0.11 -2.85
CA GLU A 35 7.15 -0.82 -4.10
C GLU A 35 6.89 0.02 -5.34
N LEU A 36 5.88 0.89 -5.30
CA LEU A 36 5.61 1.83 -6.40
C LEU A 36 6.59 3.01 -6.42
N LEU A 37 7.10 3.42 -5.25
CA LEU A 37 8.06 4.51 -5.14
C LEU A 37 9.48 4.10 -5.56
N VAL A 38 9.79 2.80 -5.50
CA VAL A 38 11.07 2.23 -5.96
C VAL A 38 10.94 1.56 -7.33
N GLU A 39 9.85 1.83 -8.06
CA GLU A 39 9.61 1.39 -9.44
C GLU A 39 9.74 -0.13 -9.61
N CYS A 40 9.18 -0.91 -8.68
CA CYS A 40 9.10 -2.35 -8.85
C CYS A 40 8.14 -2.68 -9.99
N GLU A 41 8.59 -3.50 -10.94
CA GLU A 41 7.78 -3.96 -12.08
C GLU A 41 6.63 -4.87 -11.66
N SER A 42 6.80 -5.62 -10.57
CA SER A 42 5.78 -6.55 -10.05
C SER A 42 5.20 -6.03 -8.75
N TYR A 43 3.91 -5.76 -8.74
CA TYR A 43 3.12 -5.39 -7.57
C TYR A 43 1.71 -5.98 -7.65
N GLY A 44 1.04 -6.11 -6.52
CA GLY A 44 -0.28 -6.73 -6.39
C GLY A 44 -1.27 -5.87 -5.58
N ASN A 45 -2.31 -6.51 -5.06
CA ASN A 45 -3.33 -5.89 -4.22
C ASN A 45 -2.77 -5.30 -2.91
N GLU A 46 -1.54 -5.63 -2.55
CA GLU A 46 -0.85 -5.14 -1.36
C GLU A 46 -0.69 -3.61 -1.38
N ILE A 47 -0.66 -2.99 -2.58
CA ILE A 47 -0.61 -1.52 -2.73
C ILE A 47 -1.87 -0.86 -2.18
N ASP A 48 -3.04 -1.47 -2.36
CA ASP A 48 -4.30 -0.94 -1.85
C ASP A 48 -4.35 -1.04 -0.33
N MET A 49 -3.84 -2.14 0.24
CA MET A 49 -3.76 -2.30 1.70
C MET A 49 -2.83 -1.26 2.33
N TRP A 50 -1.73 -0.90 1.66
CA TRP A 50 -0.89 0.22 2.10
C TRP A 50 -1.66 1.54 2.12
N SER A 51 -2.40 1.84 1.04
CA SER A 51 -3.21 3.07 0.94
C SER A 51 -4.26 3.14 2.04
N VAL A 52 -4.95 2.02 2.32
CA VAL A 52 -5.89 1.89 3.45
C VAL A 52 -5.18 2.14 4.78
N GLY A 53 -3.98 1.59 4.97
CA GLY A 53 -3.15 1.82 6.15
C GLY A 53 -2.79 3.30 6.36
N CYS A 54 -2.45 4.00 5.27
CA CYS A 54 -2.19 5.45 5.32
C CYS A 54 -3.43 6.25 5.76
N ILE A 55 -4.60 5.95 5.17
CA ILE A 55 -5.88 6.57 5.55
C ILE A 55 -6.22 6.25 7.00
N PHE A 56 -6.00 4.99 7.43
CA PHE A 56 -6.23 4.60 8.82
C PHE A 56 -5.33 5.38 9.79
N GLY A 57 -4.04 5.54 9.46
CA GLY A 57 -3.12 6.38 10.23
C GLY A 57 -3.57 7.84 10.28
N GLU A 58 -4.09 8.37 9.17
CA GLU A 58 -4.64 9.73 9.11
C GLU A 58 -5.88 9.88 10.00
N LEU A 59 -6.77 8.90 10.03
CA LEU A 59 -7.92 8.90 10.94
C LEU A 59 -7.49 8.90 12.41
N LEU A 60 -6.45 8.13 12.78
CA LEU A 60 -5.93 8.09 14.14
C LEU A 60 -5.22 9.40 14.55
N GLY A 61 -4.51 10.01 13.61
CA GLY A 61 -3.65 11.19 13.86
C GLY A 61 -4.27 12.52 13.49
N ARG A 62 -5.41 12.53 12.78
CA ARG A 62 -6.07 13.74 12.25
C ARG A 62 -5.18 14.56 11.31
N LYS A 63 -4.19 13.94 10.68
CA LYS A 63 -3.27 14.57 9.73
C LYS A 63 -2.72 13.51 8.78
N VAL A 64 -2.36 13.93 7.55
CA VAL A 64 -1.71 13.05 6.57
C VAL A 64 -0.46 12.42 7.18
N LEU A 65 -0.34 11.09 7.05
CA LEU A 65 0.75 10.34 7.67
C LEU A 65 2.08 10.58 6.96
N PHE A 66 2.11 10.52 5.64
CA PHE A 66 3.31 10.69 4.82
C PHE A 66 3.09 11.79 3.77
N ARG A 67 3.36 13.05 4.12
CA ARG A 67 3.15 14.21 3.24
C ARG A 67 4.42 14.53 2.44
N GLY A 68 4.80 13.65 1.52
CA GLY A 68 5.97 13.82 0.66
C GLY A 68 5.81 14.94 -0.37
N ARG A 69 6.89 15.69 -0.59
CA ARG A 69 6.94 16.78 -1.60
C ARG A 69 7.24 16.25 -3.00
N ASN A 70 8.00 15.16 -3.07
CA ASN A 70 8.36 14.43 -4.28
C ASN A 70 8.50 12.94 -3.93
N TYR A 71 8.84 12.06 -4.89
CA TYR A 71 9.00 10.62 -4.71
C TYR A 71 10.07 10.25 -3.69
N ILE A 72 11.23 10.88 -3.79
CA ILE A 72 12.37 10.62 -2.88
C ILE A 72 11.98 11.02 -1.46
N HIS A 73 11.40 12.20 -1.28
CA HIS A 73 10.96 12.66 0.04
C HIS A 73 9.81 11.80 0.60
N GLN A 74 8.91 11.30 -0.26
CA GLN A 74 7.86 10.38 0.16
C GLN A 74 8.45 9.08 0.73
N LEU A 75 9.37 8.46 0.00
CA LEU A 75 10.06 7.24 0.43
C LEU A 75 10.89 7.49 1.69
N GLN A 76 11.58 8.63 1.78
CA GLN A 76 12.32 9.03 2.96
C GLN A 76 11.43 9.13 4.21
N LEU A 77 10.26 9.76 4.13
CA LEU A 77 9.31 9.86 5.24
C LEU A 77 8.81 8.49 5.70
N ILE A 78 8.58 7.57 4.77
CA ILE A 78 8.19 6.20 5.07
C ILE A 78 9.31 5.50 5.85
N ILE A 79 10.55 5.55 5.36
CA ILE A 79 11.71 4.92 5.99
C ILE A 79 12.03 5.55 7.36
N GLU A 80 11.94 6.87 7.49
CA GLU A 80 12.13 7.57 8.77
C GLU A 80 11.08 7.16 9.81
N THR A 81 9.85 6.89 9.36
CA THR A 81 8.76 6.47 10.25
C THR A 81 8.86 5.00 10.62
N LEU A 82 9.02 4.11 9.64
CA LEU A 82 9.01 2.65 9.86
C LEU A 82 10.36 2.13 10.39
N GLY A 83 11.43 2.87 10.19
CA GLY A 83 12.81 2.43 10.37
C GLY A 83 13.44 1.99 9.05
N THR A 84 14.76 1.89 9.05
CA THR A 84 15.53 1.40 7.89
C THR A 84 15.16 -0.05 7.61
N PRO A 85 14.67 -0.39 6.40
CA PRO A 85 14.33 -1.77 6.08
C PRO A 85 15.56 -2.68 6.09
N THR A 86 15.38 -3.91 6.53
CA THR A 86 16.43 -4.95 6.52
C THR A 86 16.72 -5.41 5.09
N ASN A 87 17.79 -6.19 4.91
CA ASN A 87 18.10 -6.79 3.60
C ASN A 87 16.98 -7.71 3.10
N ASP A 88 16.34 -8.42 4.00
CA ASP A 88 15.19 -9.26 3.70
C ASP A 88 13.98 -8.42 3.26
N ASP A 89 13.67 -7.34 3.98
CA ASP A 89 12.60 -6.41 3.61
C ASP A 89 12.84 -5.72 2.27
N MET A 90 14.07 -5.66 1.79
CA MET A 90 14.44 -5.08 0.50
C MET A 90 14.62 -6.11 -0.62
N SER A 91 14.38 -7.40 -0.34
CA SER A 91 14.67 -8.46 -1.34
C SER A 91 13.81 -8.36 -2.61
N PHE A 92 12.65 -7.72 -2.52
CA PHE A 92 11.78 -7.43 -3.67
C PHE A 92 12.23 -6.21 -4.50
N ILE A 93 13.10 -5.34 -3.94
CA ILE A 93 13.61 -4.14 -4.61
C ILE A 93 14.76 -4.50 -5.55
N PRO A 94 14.83 -3.91 -6.78
CA PRO A 94 15.97 -4.06 -7.65
C PRO A 94 17.30 -3.71 -6.96
N LEU A 95 18.34 -4.49 -7.19
CA LEU A 95 19.65 -4.33 -6.50
C LEU A 95 20.19 -2.91 -6.59
N ALA A 96 20.05 -2.27 -7.75
CA ALA A 96 20.52 -0.90 -7.98
C ALA A 96 19.86 0.13 -7.04
N ALA A 97 18.59 -0.08 -6.65
CA ALA A 97 17.86 0.84 -5.79
C ALA A 97 18.12 0.61 -4.28
N ARG A 98 18.58 -0.58 -3.87
CA ARG A 98 18.76 -0.93 -2.45
C ARG A 98 19.74 -0.04 -1.70
N SER A 99 20.84 0.38 -2.37
CA SER A 99 21.82 1.29 -1.76
C SER A 99 21.22 2.65 -1.44
N SER A 100 20.43 3.20 -2.36
CA SER A 100 19.73 4.48 -2.17
C SER A 100 18.71 4.40 -1.04
N VAL A 101 17.92 3.31 -0.98
CA VAL A 101 16.97 3.06 0.11
C VAL A 101 17.66 2.99 1.47
N ARG A 102 18.81 2.29 1.56
CA ARG A 102 19.60 2.24 2.81
C ARG A 102 20.13 3.60 3.22
N ALA A 103 20.63 4.39 2.26
CA ALA A 103 21.17 5.71 2.56
C ALA A 103 20.14 6.70 3.10
N MET A 104 18.85 6.47 2.82
CA MET A 104 17.75 7.28 3.38
C MET A 104 17.47 6.95 4.85
N GLY A 105 17.81 5.73 5.31
CA GLY A 105 17.52 5.27 6.67
C GLY A 105 18.46 5.88 7.70
N LYS A 106 17.88 6.44 8.77
CA LYS A 106 18.61 7.02 9.91
C LYS A 106 18.56 6.16 11.16
N SER A 107 17.67 5.17 11.20
CA SER A 107 17.45 4.33 12.37
C SER A 107 16.98 2.94 11.98
N THR A 108 17.54 1.93 12.63
CA THR A 108 17.08 0.54 12.51
C THR A 108 16.02 0.18 13.59
N ARG A 109 15.64 1.16 14.44
CA ARG A 109 14.65 0.91 15.49
C ARG A 109 13.27 0.80 14.88
N PRO A 110 12.47 -0.19 15.31
CA PRO A 110 11.07 -0.28 14.89
C PRO A 110 10.29 0.98 15.29
N VAL A 111 9.31 1.34 14.47
CA VAL A 111 8.42 2.46 14.75
C VAL A 111 7.66 2.25 16.07
N ASN A 112 7.62 3.29 16.89
CA ASN A 112 6.79 3.31 18.08
C ASN A 112 5.45 4.01 17.78
N TRP A 113 4.50 3.26 17.26
CA TRP A 113 3.17 3.78 16.94
C TRP A 113 2.45 4.40 18.14
N LYS A 114 2.70 3.92 19.36
CA LYS A 114 2.10 4.50 20.57
C LYS A 114 2.60 5.91 20.86
N HIS A 115 3.86 6.20 20.51
CA HIS A 115 4.39 7.57 20.58
C HIS A 115 3.76 8.47 19.51
N THR A 116 3.58 7.94 18.29
CA THR A 116 2.98 8.69 17.17
C THR A 116 1.48 8.93 17.40
N PHE A 117 0.78 7.96 17.96
CA PHE A 117 -0.67 7.99 18.21
C PHE A 117 -1.01 7.68 19.68
N PRO A 118 -0.73 8.58 20.61
CA PRO A 118 -0.84 8.32 22.05
C PRO A 118 -2.27 7.99 22.51
N LYS A 119 -3.28 8.46 21.79
CA LYS A 119 -4.71 8.22 22.08
C LYS A 119 -5.26 6.94 21.44
N ALA A 120 -4.53 6.32 20.53
CA ALA A 120 -4.97 5.11 19.84
C ALA A 120 -4.93 3.87 20.75
N SER A 121 -5.87 2.93 20.52
CA SER A 121 -5.93 1.65 21.22
C SER A 121 -4.79 0.72 20.78
N LYS A 122 -4.43 -0.27 21.60
CA LYS A 122 -3.44 -1.29 21.24
C LYS A 122 -3.87 -2.04 19.96
N GLY A 123 -5.16 -2.39 19.84
CA GLY A 123 -5.68 -3.12 18.69
C GLY A 123 -5.61 -2.31 17.40
N SER A 124 -5.93 -1.00 17.43
CA SER A 124 -5.79 -0.15 16.26
C SER A 124 -4.33 0.01 15.81
N LEU A 125 -3.40 0.12 16.76
CA LEU A 125 -1.97 0.23 16.43
C LEU A 125 -1.39 -1.08 15.91
N ASP A 126 -1.86 -2.23 16.40
CA ASP A 126 -1.48 -3.55 15.90
C ASP A 126 -1.94 -3.73 14.44
N LEU A 127 -3.20 -3.42 14.14
CA LEU A 127 -3.70 -3.47 12.77
C LEU A 127 -2.94 -2.51 11.85
N LEU A 128 -2.73 -1.27 12.28
CA LEU A 128 -1.95 -0.27 11.51
C LEU A 128 -0.54 -0.79 11.19
N SER A 129 0.13 -1.38 12.15
CA SER A 129 1.48 -1.92 11.98
C SER A 129 1.54 -3.06 10.96
N LYS A 130 0.48 -3.87 10.87
CA LYS A 130 0.35 -4.95 9.89
C LYS A 130 0.01 -4.46 8.49
N MET A 131 -0.71 -3.33 8.38
CA MET A 131 -1.01 -2.69 7.10
C MET A 131 0.20 -1.95 6.52
N LEU A 132 0.99 -1.28 7.37
CA LEU A 132 2.13 -0.46 6.97
C LEU A 132 3.45 -1.24 7.10
N GLN A 133 3.53 -2.39 6.45
CA GLN A 133 4.78 -3.14 6.29
C GLN A 133 5.50 -2.68 5.03
N PHE A 134 6.82 -2.38 5.13
CA PHE A 134 7.63 -1.96 3.99
C PHE A 134 7.67 -3.04 2.91
N ASP A 135 7.89 -4.28 3.31
CA ASP A 135 7.83 -5.46 2.44
C ASP A 135 6.37 -5.83 2.15
N PRO A 136 5.90 -5.75 0.89
CA PRO A 136 4.52 -6.10 0.52
C PRO A 136 4.14 -7.54 0.90
N ARG A 137 5.10 -8.46 0.93
CA ARG A 137 4.86 -9.88 1.26
C ARG A 137 4.55 -10.09 2.76
N LYS A 138 4.98 -9.15 3.62
CA LYS A 138 4.72 -9.15 5.07
C LYS A 138 3.47 -8.35 5.43
N ARG A 139 2.92 -7.61 4.47
CA ARG A 139 1.73 -6.78 4.67
C ARG A 139 0.49 -7.64 4.81
N ILE A 140 -0.37 -7.32 5.77
CA ILE A 140 -1.64 -8.03 5.97
C ILE A 140 -2.52 -7.91 4.73
N ASN A 141 -3.14 -9.01 4.32
CA ASN A 141 -4.13 -9.00 3.24
C ASN A 141 -5.52 -8.58 3.76
N VAL A 142 -6.44 -8.27 2.85
CA VAL A 142 -7.78 -7.77 3.22
C VAL A 142 -8.58 -8.78 4.04
N THR A 143 -8.49 -10.08 3.71
CA THR A 143 -9.23 -11.14 4.41
C THR A 143 -8.79 -11.26 5.87
N ASP A 144 -7.49 -11.19 6.11
CA ASP A 144 -6.94 -11.27 7.48
C ASP A 144 -7.12 -9.96 8.24
N ALA A 145 -7.11 -8.82 7.52
CA ALA A 145 -7.41 -7.53 8.12
C ALA A 145 -8.85 -7.47 8.64
N LEU A 146 -9.85 -7.96 7.89
CA LEU A 146 -11.25 -8.04 8.32
C LEU A 146 -11.43 -8.93 9.55
N LYS A 147 -10.67 -10.02 9.66
CA LYS A 147 -10.68 -10.93 10.83
C LYS A 147 -9.90 -10.38 12.03
N HIS A 148 -9.20 -9.28 11.88
CA HIS A 148 -8.37 -8.74 12.95
C HIS A 148 -9.22 -8.38 14.18
N PRO A 149 -8.77 -8.68 15.43
CA PRO A 149 -9.55 -8.43 16.65
C PRO A 149 -10.08 -7.01 16.79
N TYR A 150 -9.37 -6.02 16.26
CA TYR A 150 -9.81 -4.61 16.24
C TYR A 150 -11.10 -4.39 15.45
N LEU A 151 -11.35 -5.19 14.39
CA LEU A 151 -12.52 -5.09 13.52
C LEU A 151 -13.60 -6.13 13.86
N LYS A 152 -13.44 -6.91 14.93
CA LYS A 152 -14.33 -8.02 15.29
C LYS A 152 -15.82 -7.64 15.31
N GLU A 153 -16.16 -6.46 15.80
CA GLU A 153 -17.56 -5.99 15.88
C GLU A 153 -18.17 -5.66 14.51
N TYR A 154 -17.34 -5.41 13.51
CA TYR A 154 -17.73 -5.05 12.14
C TYR A 154 -17.60 -6.21 11.16
N HIS A 155 -16.83 -7.26 11.52
CA HIS A 155 -16.58 -8.42 10.66
C HIS A 155 -17.84 -9.29 10.56
N ASN A 156 -18.38 -9.43 9.35
CA ASN A 156 -19.52 -10.30 9.08
C ASN A 156 -19.30 -11.09 7.77
N PRO A 157 -18.79 -12.33 7.84
CA PRO A 157 -18.46 -13.14 6.66
C PRO A 157 -19.63 -13.35 5.68
N LYS A 158 -20.88 -13.27 6.18
CA LYS A 158 -22.08 -13.41 5.32
C LYS A 158 -22.33 -12.17 4.44
N HIS A 159 -21.77 -11.02 4.82
CA HIS A 159 -21.88 -9.74 4.11
C HIS A 159 -20.58 -9.26 3.49
N GLU A 160 -19.55 -10.12 3.43
CA GLU A 160 -18.24 -9.88 2.83
C GLU A 160 -18.04 -10.82 1.63
N PRO A 161 -18.81 -10.62 0.53
CA PRO A 161 -18.74 -11.50 -0.61
C PRO A 161 -17.42 -11.37 -1.34
N SER A 162 -16.86 -12.50 -1.77
CA SER A 162 -15.71 -12.54 -2.68
C SER A 162 -16.19 -12.74 -4.11
N CYS A 163 -15.63 -11.99 -5.06
CA CYS A 163 -15.91 -12.18 -6.46
C CYS A 163 -15.32 -13.51 -6.94
N LYS A 164 -16.15 -14.36 -7.57
CA LYS A 164 -15.72 -15.67 -8.10
C LYS A 164 -14.85 -15.52 -9.36
N ASN A 165 -15.08 -14.48 -10.13
CA ASN A 165 -14.38 -14.21 -11.39
C ASN A 165 -13.42 -13.05 -11.20
N LYS A 166 -12.20 -13.19 -11.73
CA LYS A 166 -11.26 -12.07 -11.77
C LYS A 166 -11.81 -10.99 -12.71
N PHE A 167 -11.72 -9.73 -12.30
CA PHE A 167 -12.06 -8.59 -13.13
C PHE A 167 -11.07 -8.48 -14.30
N ASN A 168 -11.55 -8.12 -15.51
CA ASN A 168 -10.70 -7.84 -16.66
C ASN A 168 -11.25 -6.65 -17.46
N PHE A 169 -10.37 -5.94 -18.14
CA PHE A 169 -10.69 -4.77 -18.96
C PHE A 169 -10.99 -5.08 -20.44
N LYS A 170 -11.25 -6.34 -20.82
CA LYS A 170 -11.50 -6.73 -22.23
C LYS A 170 -12.62 -5.94 -22.91
N PHE A 171 -13.53 -5.34 -22.14
CA PHE A 171 -14.57 -4.47 -22.68
C PHE A 171 -14.03 -3.13 -23.21
N GLU A 172 -12.92 -2.61 -22.68
CA GLU A 172 -12.30 -1.37 -23.16
C GLU A 172 -11.74 -1.55 -24.58
N ALA A 173 -11.09 -2.68 -24.86
CA ALA A 173 -10.59 -3.00 -26.19
C ALA A 173 -11.69 -3.04 -27.27
N ARG A 174 -12.94 -3.37 -26.86
CA ARG A 174 -14.11 -3.34 -27.78
C ARG A 174 -14.67 -1.95 -27.99
N ALA A 175 -14.48 -1.03 -27.07
CA ALA A 175 -14.95 0.35 -27.17
C ALA A 175 -14.09 1.20 -28.11
N THR A 176 -12.78 0.96 -28.15
CA THR A 176 -11.82 1.68 -29.00
C THR A 176 -11.84 1.23 -30.48
N SER A 177 -12.45 0.09 -30.80
CA SER A 177 -12.55 -0.43 -32.18
C SER A 177 -13.74 0.13 -32.97
N LYS A 178 -14.50 1.10 -32.44
CA LYS A 178 -15.70 1.71 -33.07
C LYS A 178 -15.55 3.19 -33.42
N SER A 179 -14.31 3.69 -33.51
CA SER A 179 -14.03 5.05 -34.01
C SER A 179 -13.29 5.02 -35.34
#